data_1f9c7f37ed1820fa49534c693c5fd5fd
#
_entry.id   1f9c7f37ed1820fa49534c693c5fd5fd
#
_cell.length_a   1.000
_cell.length_b   1.000
_cell.length_c   1.000
_cell.angle_alpha   90.00
_cell.angle_beta   90.00
_cell.angle_gamma   90.00
#
_symmetry.space_group_name_H-M   'P 1'
#
loop_
_entity.id
_entity.type
_entity.pdbx_description
1 polymer ?
#
loop_
_entity_poly.entity_id
_entity_poly.type
_entity_poly.pdbx_seq_one_letter_code
_entity_poly.pdbx_strand_id
1 'polypeptide(L)'
;MLEKEIEKKFKKALEAKGCLVYKFASPNCRGVPDRIVITDTGKVLFVELKTEKGVLSKLQRTQLKKLRDFRQQAFVLYGLPEVEEFVNNIDDWR
;
A
#
# COMPACT_ATOMS: atom_id res chain seq x y z
N MET A 1 3.88 -6.68 -15.93
CA MET A 1 3.31 -5.31 -15.86
C MET A 1 4.27 -4.40 -15.13
N LEU A 2 4.47 -3.20 -15.63
CA LEU A 2 5.39 -2.25 -15.02
C LEU A 2 4.82 -1.73 -13.70
N GLU A 3 5.69 -1.43 -12.75
CA GLU A 3 5.29 -0.90 -11.45
C GLU A 3 4.44 0.36 -11.57
N LYS A 4 4.79 1.24 -12.51
CA LYS A 4 4.04 2.48 -12.77
C LYS A 4 2.59 2.20 -13.18
N GLU A 5 2.35 1.14 -13.96
CA GLU A 5 1.01 0.75 -14.36
C GLU A 5 0.21 0.19 -13.18
N ILE A 6 0.88 -0.58 -12.31
CA ILE A 6 0.28 -1.11 -11.09
C ILE A 6 -0.13 0.03 -10.17
N GLU A 7 0.73 1.02 -9.98
CA GLU A 7 0.44 2.20 -9.16
C GLU A 7 -0.80 2.95 -9.66
N LYS A 8 -0.88 3.15 -10.96
CA LYS A 8 -1.99 3.88 -11.57
C LYS A 8 -3.31 3.12 -11.38
N LYS A 9 -3.31 1.82 -11.61
CA LYS A 9 -4.51 0.99 -11.43
C LYS A 9 -4.94 0.91 -9.97
N PHE A 10 -3.98 0.79 -9.06
CA PHE A 10 -4.22 0.78 -7.62
C PHE A 10 -4.94 2.05 -7.18
N LYS A 11 -4.40 3.20 -7.54
CA LYS A 11 -4.98 4.49 -7.18
C LYS A 11 -6.39 4.66 -7.74
N LYS A 12 -6.56 4.40 -9.04
CA LYS A 12 -7.85 4.55 -9.71
C LYS A 12 -8.92 3.65 -9.08
N ALA A 13 -8.59 2.41 -8.81
CA ALA A 13 -9.53 1.45 -8.26
C ALA A 13 -9.96 1.82 -6.84
N LEU A 14 -9.02 2.25 -6.00
CA LEU A 14 -9.35 2.66 -4.62
C LEU A 14 -10.10 3.97 -4.57
N GLU A 15 -9.79 4.92 -5.44
CA GLU A 15 -10.56 6.16 -5.54
C GLU A 15 -12.00 5.88 -5.94
N ALA A 16 -12.22 4.91 -6.84
CA ALA A 16 -13.57 4.48 -7.21
C ALA A 16 -14.32 3.85 -6.03
N LYS A 17 -13.61 3.35 -5.02
CA LYS A 17 -14.19 2.81 -3.79
C LYS A 17 -14.35 3.87 -2.69
N GLY A 18 -14.07 5.12 -2.99
CA GLY A 18 -14.22 6.22 -2.04
C GLY A 18 -13.01 6.46 -1.14
N CYS A 19 -11.85 5.92 -1.48
CA CYS A 19 -10.64 6.11 -0.70
C CYS A 19 -9.79 7.25 -1.26
N LEU A 20 -9.01 7.89 -0.38
CA LEU A 20 -7.92 8.77 -0.80
C LEU A 20 -6.65 7.92 -0.91
N VAL A 21 -5.85 8.20 -1.92
CA VAL A 21 -4.59 7.49 -2.14
C VAL A 21 -3.49 8.52 -2.36
N TYR A 22 -2.49 8.51 -1.47
CA TYR A 22 -1.36 9.41 -1.57
C TYR A 22 -0.05 8.64 -1.65
N LYS A 23 0.92 9.22 -2.33
CA LYS A 23 2.29 8.74 -2.23
C LYS A 23 2.84 9.13 -0.87
N PHE A 24 3.64 8.23 -0.29
CA PHE A 24 4.25 8.49 0.99
C PHE A 24 5.77 8.42 0.86
N ALA A 25 6.43 9.43 1.38
CA ALA A 25 7.87 9.47 1.52
C ALA A 25 8.19 10.12 2.85
N SER A 26 9.14 9.56 3.58
CA SER A 26 9.59 10.13 4.84
C SER A 26 11.03 10.59 4.67
N PRO A 27 11.30 11.89 4.65
CA PRO A 27 12.68 12.38 4.52
C PRO A 27 13.57 11.80 5.62
N ASN A 28 14.77 11.38 5.23
CA ASN A 28 15.76 10.78 6.13
C ASN A 28 15.32 9.45 6.78
N CYS A 29 14.24 8.85 6.29
CA CYS A 29 13.79 7.55 6.78
C CYS A 29 13.46 6.66 5.58
N ARG A 30 14.41 5.82 5.17
CA ARG A 30 14.25 4.94 4.03
C ARG A 30 13.40 3.73 4.37
N GLY A 31 12.70 3.23 3.36
CA GLY A 31 12.00 1.96 3.44
C GLY A 31 10.56 2.04 3.91
N VAL A 32 10.02 3.26 4.14
CA VAL A 32 8.58 3.38 4.44
C VAL A 32 7.75 2.91 3.24
N PRO A 33 6.55 2.36 3.48
CA PRO A 33 5.65 2.00 2.37
C PRO A 33 5.36 3.21 1.49
N ASP A 34 5.27 2.99 0.18
CA ASP A 34 5.20 4.08 -0.79
C ASP A 34 3.80 4.69 -0.96
N ARG A 35 2.78 4.11 -0.35
CA ARG A 35 1.40 4.61 -0.46
C ARG A 35 0.72 4.68 0.88
N ILE A 36 -0.10 5.71 1.05
CA ILE A 36 -1.06 5.82 2.15
C ILE A 36 -2.45 5.80 1.54
N VAL A 37 -3.30 4.93 2.07
CA VAL A 37 -4.71 4.84 1.70
C VAL A 37 -5.54 5.28 2.90
N ILE A 38 -6.44 6.22 2.68
CA ILE A 38 -7.36 6.68 3.73
C ILE A 38 -8.76 6.33 3.29
N THR A 39 -9.45 5.52 4.08
CA THR A 39 -10.83 5.13 3.78
C THR A 39 -11.79 6.25 4.16
N ASP A 40 -13.00 6.21 3.63
CA ASP A 40 -14.05 7.17 3.95
C ASP A 40 -14.54 7.04 5.40
N THR A 41 -14.17 5.97 6.10
CA THR A 41 -14.46 5.79 7.53
C THR A 41 -13.34 6.28 8.44
N GLY A 42 -12.27 6.85 7.86
CA GLY A 42 -11.14 7.39 8.62
C GLY A 42 -10.03 6.42 8.96
N LYS A 43 -10.00 5.24 8.35
CA LYS A 43 -8.91 4.27 8.54
C LYS A 43 -7.74 4.63 7.65
N VAL A 44 -6.52 4.50 8.18
CA VAL A 44 -5.29 4.74 7.44
C VAL A 44 -4.59 3.42 7.20
N LEU A 45 -4.29 3.12 5.94
CA LEU A 45 -3.58 1.90 5.55
C LEU A 45 -2.28 2.28 4.85
N PHE A 46 -1.20 1.58 5.18
CA PHE A 46 0.09 1.76 4.51
C PHE A 46 0.29 0.62 3.53
N VAL A 47 0.66 0.93 2.30
CA VAL A 47 0.80 -0.09 1.25
C VAL A 47 2.11 0.09 0.49
N GLU A 48 2.86 -0.99 0.38
CA GLU A 48 4.03 -1.09 -0.48
C GLU A 48 3.63 -1.86 -1.74
N LEU A 49 3.76 -1.23 -2.90
CA LEU A 49 3.46 -1.86 -4.18
C LEU A 49 4.73 -2.44 -4.80
N LYS A 50 4.65 -3.68 -5.26
CA LYS A 50 5.75 -4.38 -5.94
C LYS A 50 5.20 -5.04 -7.20
N THR A 51 6.10 -5.28 -8.17
CA THR A 51 5.76 -6.17 -9.29
C THR A 51 5.70 -7.60 -8.78
N GLU A 52 5.20 -8.53 -9.59
CA GLU A 52 5.11 -9.95 -9.21
C GLU A 52 6.47 -10.53 -8.79
N LYS A 53 7.55 -10.00 -9.36
CA LYS A 53 8.93 -10.46 -9.11
C LYS A 53 9.69 -9.55 -8.17
N GLY A 54 9.03 -8.54 -7.62
CA GLY A 54 9.67 -7.61 -6.70
C GLY A 54 10.05 -8.26 -5.39
N VAL A 55 11.09 -7.71 -4.76
CA VAL A 55 11.59 -8.20 -3.48
C VAL A 55 11.69 -7.03 -2.52
N LEU A 56 11.22 -7.22 -1.30
CA LEU A 56 11.36 -6.21 -0.25
C LEU A 56 12.84 -6.06 0.14
N SER A 57 13.29 -4.83 0.25
CA SER A 57 14.60 -4.56 0.82
C SER A 57 14.57 -4.80 2.33
N LYS A 58 15.74 -4.89 2.94
CA LYS A 58 15.87 -5.02 4.39
C LYS A 58 15.23 -3.81 5.10
N LEU A 59 15.45 -2.60 4.58
CA LEU A 59 14.88 -1.38 5.15
C LEU A 59 13.35 -1.38 5.05
N GLN A 60 12.80 -1.84 3.94
CA GLN A 60 11.35 -1.94 3.78
C GLN A 60 10.75 -2.91 4.79
N ARG A 61 11.37 -4.08 4.98
CA ARG A 61 10.91 -5.04 5.98
C ARG A 61 10.96 -4.46 7.38
N THR A 62 12.00 -3.72 7.71
CA THR A 62 12.15 -3.07 9.01
C THR A 62 11.03 -2.06 9.26
N GLN A 63 10.72 -1.22 8.26
CA GLN A 63 9.67 -0.22 8.41
C GLN A 63 8.28 -0.84 8.50
N LEU A 64 8.01 -1.89 7.72
CA LEU A 64 6.75 -2.62 7.84
C LEU A 64 6.57 -3.20 9.23
N LYS A 65 7.61 -3.81 9.78
CA LYS A 65 7.57 -4.36 11.12
C LYS A 65 7.29 -3.28 12.16
N LYS A 66 7.96 -2.15 12.08
CA LYS A 66 7.73 -1.02 13.00
C LYS A 66 6.30 -0.54 12.96
N LEU A 67 5.74 -0.36 11.76
CA LEU A 67 4.36 0.08 11.61
C LEU A 67 3.39 -0.91 12.25
N ARG A 68 3.59 -2.20 12.00
CA ARG A 68 2.75 -3.26 12.56
C ARG A 68 2.89 -3.36 14.08
N ASP A 69 4.10 -3.18 14.61
CA ASP A 69 4.34 -3.16 16.05
C ASP A 69 3.59 -1.99 16.72
N PHE A 70 3.43 -0.89 16.00
CA PHE A 70 2.66 0.27 16.44
C PHE A 70 1.17 0.16 16.05
N ARG A 71 0.72 -1.04 15.70
CA ARG A 71 -0.67 -1.38 15.40
C ARG A 71 -1.25 -0.69 14.18
N GLN A 72 -0.37 -0.31 13.24
CA GLN A 72 -0.81 0.23 11.97
C GLN A 72 -1.08 -0.89 10.97
N GLN A 73 -2.05 -0.69 10.09
CA GLN A 73 -2.31 -1.62 8.99
C GLN A 73 -1.29 -1.36 7.89
N ALA A 74 -0.44 -2.34 7.62
CA ALA A 74 0.61 -2.20 6.62
C ALA A 74 0.65 -3.46 5.75
N PHE A 75 0.61 -3.26 4.44
CA PHE A 75 0.47 -4.33 3.45
C PHE A 75 1.56 -4.25 2.40
N VAL A 76 1.91 -5.40 1.84
CA VAL A 76 2.74 -5.48 0.63
C VAL A 76 1.89 -6.18 -0.43
N LEU A 77 1.77 -5.58 -1.60
CA LEU A 77 0.99 -6.14 -2.71
C LEU A 77 1.92 -6.40 -3.88
N TYR A 78 1.99 -7.66 -4.30
CA TYR A 78 2.84 -8.11 -5.39
C TYR A 78 2.01 -8.31 -6.65
N GLY A 79 2.13 -7.38 -7.59
CA GLY A 79 1.46 -7.47 -8.88
C GLY A 79 -0.02 -7.14 -8.85
N LEU A 80 -0.61 -7.09 -10.05
CA LEU A 80 -1.99 -6.69 -10.23
C LEU A 80 -3.00 -7.62 -9.55
N PRO A 81 -2.84 -8.95 -9.58
CA PRO A 81 -3.81 -9.82 -8.89
C PRO A 81 -3.94 -9.52 -7.41
N GLU A 82 -2.85 -9.26 -6.71
CA GLU A 82 -2.91 -8.92 -5.29
C GLU A 82 -3.51 -7.54 -5.06
N VAL A 83 -3.25 -6.60 -5.96
CA VAL A 83 -3.90 -5.28 -5.93
C VAL A 83 -5.42 -5.42 -6.07
N GLU A 84 -5.86 -6.21 -7.04
CA GLU A 84 -7.30 -6.43 -7.27
C GLU A 84 -7.97 -7.08 -6.07
N GLU A 85 -7.33 -8.07 -5.47
CA GLU A 85 -7.84 -8.74 -4.27
C GLU A 85 -7.95 -7.74 -3.12
N PHE A 86 -6.93 -6.92 -2.90
CA PHE A 86 -6.95 -5.91 -1.85
C PHE A 86 -8.10 -4.91 -2.06
N VAL A 87 -8.28 -4.42 -3.28
CA VAL A 87 -9.36 -3.48 -3.61
C VAL A 87 -10.72 -4.12 -3.40
N ASN A 88 -10.90 -5.36 -3.85
CA ASN A 88 -12.16 -6.07 -3.69
C ASN A 88 -12.53 -6.30 -2.22
N ASN A 89 -11.53 -6.44 -1.36
CA ASN A 89 -11.71 -6.70 0.07
C ASN A 89 -11.53 -5.44 0.93
N ILE A 90 -11.58 -4.26 0.32
CA ILE A 90 -11.33 -3.00 1.07
C ILE A 90 -12.30 -2.81 2.22
N ASP A 91 -13.51 -3.35 2.13
CA ASP A 91 -14.51 -3.24 3.20
C ASP A 91 -14.07 -3.92 4.48
N ASP A 92 -13.18 -4.92 4.40
CA ASP A 92 -12.62 -5.60 5.56
C ASP A 92 -11.75 -4.65 6.41
N TRP A 93 -11.28 -3.56 5.81
CA TRP A 93 -10.36 -2.62 6.44
C TRP A 93 -10.96 -1.26 6.76
N ARG A 94 -12.19 -1.04 6.35
CA ARG A 94 -12.89 0.22 6.61
C ARG A 94 -13.28 0.41 8.05
#